data_70c6687c4bbe05fb82b0db65b190abd0
#
_entry.id   70c6687c4bbe05fb82b0db65b190abd0
#
_cell.length_a   1.000
_cell.length_b   1.000
_cell.length_c   1.000
_cell.angle_alpha   90.00
_cell.angle_beta   90.00
_cell.angle_gamma   90.00
#
_symmetry.space_group_name_H-M   'P 1'
#
loop_
_entity.id
_entity.type
_entity.pdbx_description
1 polymer ?
#
loop_
_entity_poly.entity_id
_entity_poly.type
_entity_poly.pdbx_seq_one_letter_code
_entity_poly.pdbx_strand_id
1 'polypeptide(L)'
;MTTASDLHPEQLRALLHFYADAGVDWLLEEEAVDRIAEFEAMRAARGMPARQEAAPEPQRPTRQAPQRQEQPRAAAPAPLPNVAIPDSQAVAEAEFAASSARSLEELRTAMEAFNGCNLKTSARCLVFAEGNAKPAVMVIGAMPNADDDRDGQPFSGRQGAMLDRMLAGIGLTRADILLTNVVPWRPPGNRPPSQREADICRPFIERQIALAEPNHLLVLGNFAARFLFRSNDTIHQLRGEWREIDLSGRTIPAFATLHPQDLVTAPISKRLAWQDLLAFRAGLKA
;
A
#
# COMPACT_ATOMS: atom_id res chain seq x y z
N MET A 1 -37.94 8.53 28.50
CA MET A 1 -36.57 8.57 27.93
C MET A 1 -35.62 8.63 29.10
N THR A 2 -34.78 7.62 29.26
CA THR A 2 -33.76 7.57 30.32
C THR A 2 -32.60 8.47 29.91
N THR A 3 -32.28 9.50 30.67
CA THR A 3 -31.16 10.38 30.39
C THR A 3 -29.87 9.78 30.93
N ALA A 4 -28.70 10.18 30.37
CA ALA A 4 -27.40 9.69 30.83
C ALA A 4 -27.15 9.98 32.32
N SER A 5 -27.85 11.00 32.88
CA SER A 5 -27.80 11.37 34.28
C SER A 5 -28.50 10.38 35.21
N ASP A 6 -29.36 9.51 34.67
CA ASP A 6 -30.13 8.54 35.45
C ASP A 6 -29.44 7.16 35.53
N LEU A 7 -28.27 7.00 34.88
CA LEU A 7 -27.52 5.74 34.83
C LEU A 7 -26.54 5.65 35.99
N HIS A 8 -26.48 4.47 36.62
CA HIS A 8 -25.43 4.17 37.60
C HIS A 8 -24.06 4.14 36.92
N PRO A 9 -22.94 4.55 37.58
CA PRO A 9 -21.61 4.62 36.98
C PRO A 9 -21.15 3.35 36.24
N GLU A 10 -21.53 2.18 36.73
CA GLU A 10 -21.22 0.90 36.09
C GLU A 10 -22.00 0.68 34.77
N GLN A 11 -23.26 1.11 34.76
CA GLN A 11 -24.09 1.05 33.55
C GLN A 11 -23.59 2.03 32.48
N LEU A 12 -23.18 3.22 32.91
CA LEU A 12 -22.57 4.23 32.02
C LEU A 12 -21.25 3.70 31.42
N ARG A 13 -20.43 3.05 32.24
CA ARG A 13 -19.18 2.43 31.77
C ARG A 13 -19.48 1.32 30.74
N ALA A 14 -20.43 0.44 31.02
CA ALA A 14 -20.82 -0.62 30.10
C ALA A 14 -21.37 -0.07 28.77
N LEU A 15 -22.13 1.03 28.82
CA LEU A 15 -22.67 1.71 27.65
C LEU A 15 -21.54 2.35 26.82
N LEU A 16 -20.56 3.00 27.46
CA LEU A 16 -19.38 3.57 26.77
C LEU A 16 -18.53 2.50 26.13
N HIS A 17 -18.30 1.36 26.80
CA HIS A 17 -17.61 0.22 26.19
C HIS A 17 -18.36 -0.35 24.99
N PHE A 18 -19.67 -0.46 25.08
CA PHE A 18 -20.50 -0.90 23.96
C PHE A 18 -20.36 0.01 22.74
N TYR A 19 -20.38 1.34 22.93
CA TYR A 19 -20.18 2.28 21.83
C TYR A 19 -18.75 2.23 21.28
N ALA A 20 -17.73 2.10 22.13
CA ALA A 20 -16.35 1.95 21.70
C ALA A 20 -16.14 0.66 20.89
N ASP A 21 -16.72 -0.47 21.36
CA ASP A 21 -16.66 -1.76 20.64
C ASP A 21 -17.45 -1.74 19.32
N ALA A 22 -18.53 -0.92 19.28
CA ALA A 22 -19.28 -0.66 18.05
C ALA A 22 -18.58 0.27 17.06
N GLY A 23 -17.38 0.80 17.42
CA GLY A 23 -16.57 1.68 16.58
C GLY A 23 -17.04 3.13 16.57
N VAL A 24 -17.76 3.57 17.60
CA VAL A 24 -18.14 4.97 17.78
C VAL A 24 -17.01 5.69 18.50
N ASP A 25 -16.13 6.32 17.74
CA ASP A 25 -14.96 7.04 18.28
C ASP A 25 -15.28 8.50 18.63
N TRP A 26 -16.46 9.00 18.25
CA TRP A 26 -16.86 10.39 18.43
C TRP A 26 -18.26 10.48 19.03
N LEU A 27 -18.42 11.30 20.06
CA LEU A 27 -19.73 11.70 20.57
C LEU A 27 -20.19 12.94 19.81
N LEU A 28 -21.45 12.93 19.35
CA LEU A 28 -22.08 14.11 18.79
C LEU A 28 -22.48 15.03 19.95
N GLU A 29 -22.05 16.27 19.91
CA GLU A 29 -22.49 17.32 20.81
C GLU A 29 -23.86 17.83 20.33
N GLU A 30 -24.72 18.27 21.26
CA GLU A 30 -26.08 18.75 20.94
C GLU A 30 -26.04 20.07 20.15
N GLU A 31 -24.96 20.85 20.28
CA GLU A 31 -24.75 22.09 19.54
C GLU A 31 -23.65 21.93 18.48
N ALA A 32 -23.88 22.56 17.34
CA ALA A 32 -22.90 22.54 16.26
C ALA A 32 -21.64 23.33 16.67
N VAL A 33 -20.48 22.67 16.73
CA VAL A 33 -19.21 23.31 17.03
C VAL A 33 -18.56 23.79 15.74
N ASP A 34 -18.26 25.09 15.67
CA ASP A 34 -17.44 25.66 14.59
C ASP A 34 -15.96 25.31 14.80
N ARG A 35 -15.53 24.20 14.22
CA ARG A 35 -14.15 23.69 14.30
C ARG A 35 -13.13 24.62 13.67
N ILE A 36 -13.54 25.50 12.75
CA ILE A 36 -12.65 26.48 12.10
C ILE A 36 -12.31 27.57 13.12
N ALA A 37 -13.34 28.14 13.75
CA ALA A 37 -13.16 29.15 14.80
C ALA A 37 -12.39 28.59 16.01
N GLU A 38 -12.64 27.36 16.43
CA GLU A 38 -11.90 26.69 17.51
C GLU A 38 -10.40 26.51 17.16
N PHE A 39 -10.10 26.10 15.93
CA PHE A 39 -8.74 25.95 15.44
C PHE A 39 -8.00 27.29 15.37
N GLU A 40 -8.66 28.36 14.93
CA GLU A 40 -8.09 29.71 14.90
C GLU A 40 -7.81 30.23 16.31
N ALA A 41 -8.71 30.01 17.26
CA ALA A 41 -8.51 30.35 18.67
C ALA A 41 -7.34 29.57 19.28
N MET A 42 -7.25 28.26 19.01
CA MET A 42 -6.16 27.41 19.48
C MET A 42 -4.81 27.83 18.86
N ARG A 43 -4.79 28.23 17.60
CA ARG A 43 -3.63 28.74 16.89
C ARG A 43 -3.15 30.08 17.46
N ALA A 44 -4.08 30.99 17.79
CA ALA A 44 -3.78 32.25 18.45
C ALA A 44 -3.21 32.04 19.87
N ALA A 45 -3.76 31.10 20.61
CA ALA A 45 -3.29 30.77 21.97
C ALA A 45 -1.87 30.15 21.98
N ARG A 46 -1.43 29.49 20.90
CA ARG A 46 -0.09 28.90 20.75
C ARG A 46 0.99 29.90 20.31
N GLY A 47 0.66 31.19 20.11
CA GLY A 47 1.64 32.24 19.78
C GLY A 47 2.36 32.06 18.43
N MET A 48 1.79 31.29 17.47
CA MET A 48 2.35 31.20 16.14
C MET A 48 1.99 32.46 15.34
N PRO A 49 2.97 33.20 14.78
CA PRO A 49 2.68 34.45 14.05
C PRO A 49 1.81 34.16 12.83
N ALA A 50 0.73 34.91 12.69
CA ALA A 50 -0.11 34.91 11.49
C ALA A 50 0.77 35.26 10.28
N ARG A 51 0.62 34.49 9.19
CA ARG A 51 1.23 34.81 7.91
C ARG A 51 0.67 36.14 7.42
N GLN A 52 1.41 37.23 7.64
CA GLN A 52 1.07 38.55 7.10
C GLN A 52 1.12 38.45 5.56
N GLU A 53 0.02 38.81 4.93
CA GLU A 53 -0.01 39.15 3.51
C GLU A 53 1.01 40.27 3.26
N ALA A 54 1.90 40.04 2.31
CA ALA A 54 2.96 40.97 1.97
C ALA A 54 2.37 42.28 1.43
N ALA A 55 2.52 43.36 2.18
CA ALA A 55 2.39 44.70 1.67
C ALA A 55 3.60 45.06 0.79
N PRO A 56 3.44 45.90 -0.27
CA PRO A 56 4.53 46.21 -1.21
C PRO A 56 5.67 46.94 -0.51
N GLU A 57 6.90 46.39 -0.63
CA GLU A 57 8.13 46.99 -0.11
C GLU A 57 8.43 48.35 -0.78
N PRO A 58 8.81 49.39 -0.01
CA PRO A 58 9.43 50.59 -0.55
C PRO A 58 10.88 50.29 -0.95
N GLN A 59 11.24 50.65 -2.17
CA GLN A 59 12.58 50.52 -2.75
C GLN A 59 13.63 51.22 -1.89
N ARG A 60 14.58 50.47 -1.34
CA ARG A 60 15.80 51.03 -0.70
C ARG A 60 16.92 51.18 -1.72
N PRO A 61 17.67 52.28 -1.68
CA PRO A 61 18.75 52.52 -2.60
C PRO A 61 19.89 51.53 -2.47
N THR A 62 20.37 51.05 -3.59
CA THR A 62 21.49 50.12 -3.77
C THR A 62 22.79 50.72 -3.21
N ARG A 63 23.27 50.11 -2.11
CA ARG A 63 24.65 50.30 -1.64
C ARG A 63 25.48 49.16 -2.25
N GLN A 64 26.38 49.52 -3.15
CA GLN A 64 27.36 48.61 -3.74
C GLN A 64 28.24 48.01 -2.63
N ALA A 65 28.22 46.70 -2.47
CA ALA A 65 29.14 45.93 -1.64
C ALA A 65 30.40 45.60 -2.47
N PRO A 66 31.61 45.57 -1.87
CA PRO A 66 32.83 45.29 -2.60
C PRO A 66 32.87 43.87 -3.11
N GLN A 67 33.30 43.71 -4.36
CA GLN A 67 33.51 42.42 -5.05
C GLN A 67 34.58 41.62 -4.27
N ARG A 68 34.13 40.52 -3.64
CA ARG A 68 35.00 39.50 -3.11
C ARG A 68 35.37 38.57 -4.27
N GLN A 69 36.64 38.57 -4.67
CA GLN A 69 37.17 37.64 -5.64
C GLN A 69 36.90 36.19 -5.23
N GLU A 70 36.06 35.53 -5.98
CA GLU A 70 35.84 34.09 -5.83
C GLU A 70 37.07 33.34 -6.34
N GLN A 71 37.76 32.68 -5.44
CA GLN A 71 38.73 31.64 -5.82
C GLN A 71 37.96 30.46 -6.46
N PRO A 72 38.49 29.87 -7.53
CA PRO A 72 37.86 28.73 -8.17
C PRO A 72 37.77 27.55 -7.18
N ARG A 73 36.60 27.27 -6.65
CA ARG A 73 36.30 26.01 -5.97
C ARG A 73 36.41 24.91 -7.00
N ALA A 74 37.34 23.97 -6.82
CA ALA A 74 37.39 22.75 -7.58
C ALA A 74 35.99 22.14 -7.69
N ALA A 75 35.46 22.01 -8.89
CA ALA A 75 34.17 21.42 -9.15
C ALA A 75 34.19 19.98 -8.64
N ALA A 76 33.30 19.67 -7.70
CA ALA A 76 33.03 18.28 -7.37
C ALA A 76 32.59 17.55 -8.65
N PRO A 77 33.03 16.30 -8.87
CA PRO A 77 32.63 15.58 -10.07
C PRO A 77 31.09 15.57 -10.15
N ALA A 78 30.55 16.05 -11.26
CA ALA A 78 29.13 16.00 -11.55
C ALA A 78 28.67 14.55 -11.45
N PRO A 79 27.53 14.24 -10.80
CA PRO A 79 26.99 12.90 -10.83
C PRO A 79 26.80 12.50 -12.30
N LEU A 80 27.34 11.34 -12.65
CA LEU A 80 27.19 10.78 -13.99
C LEU A 80 25.70 10.80 -14.34
N PRO A 81 25.31 11.26 -15.54
CA PRO A 81 23.91 11.25 -15.93
C PRO A 81 23.42 9.82 -15.84
N ASN A 82 22.40 9.57 -15.00
CA ASN A 82 21.65 8.32 -15.04
C ASN A 82 21.09 8.22 -16.45
N VAL A 83 21.71 7.40 -17.28
CA VAL A 83 21.20 7.09 -18.61
C VAL A 83 19.83 6.46 -18.37
N ALA A 84 18.78 7.18 -18.71
CA ALA A 84 17.41 6.68 -18.61
C ALA A 84 17.32 5.47 -19.56
N ILE A 85 17.26 4.27 -19.00
CA ILE A 85 17.02 3.04 -19.76
C ILE A 85 15.67 3.20 -20.44
N PRO A 86 15.54 3.03 -21.78
CA PRO A 86 14.27 3.06 -22.45
C PRO A 86 13.31 2.02 -21.84
N ASP A 87 12.03 2.33 -21.71
CA ASP A 87 11.04 1.48 -21.04
C ASP A 87 10.93 0.07 -21.60
N SER A 88 10.97 -0.03 -22.93
CA SER A 88 10.95 -1.31 -23.63
C SER A 88 12.19 -2.17 -23.30
N GLN A 89 13.34 -1.54 -23.09
CA GLN A 89 14.56 -2.23 -22.68
C GLN A 89 14.46 -2.71 -21.23
N ALA A 90 13.91 -1.89 -20.32
CA ALA A 90 13.73 -2.26 -18.93
C ALA A 90 12.76 -3.45 -18.77
N VAL A 91 11.68 -3.49 -19.56
CA VAL A 91 10.75 -4.63 -19.59
C VAL A 91 11.44 -5.88 -20.11
N ALA A 92 12.19 -5.80 -21.22
CA ALA A 92 12.93 -6.94 -21.78
C ALA A 92 14.00 -7.48 -20.82
N GLU A 93 14.71 -6.59 -20.12
CA GLU A 93 15.65 -6.99 -19.07
C GLU A 93 14.94 -7.67 -17.87
N ALA A 94 13.75 -7.18 -17.48
CA ALA A 94 12.94 -7.81 -16.44
C ALA A 94 12.43 -9.19 -16.86
N GLU A 95 11.98 -9.36 -18.11
CA GLU A 95 11.57 -10.64 -18.68
C GLU A 95 12.73 -11.65 -18.70
N PHE A 96 13.91 -11.22 -19.13
CA PHE A 96 15.11 -12.06 -19.12
C PHE A 96 15.49 -12.47 -17.69
N ALA A 97 15.56 -11.52 -16.77
CA ALA A 97 15.89 -11.78 -15.38
C ALA A 97 14.89 -12.72 -14.70
N ALA A 98 13.59 -12.51 -14.94
CA ALA A 98 12.52 -13.36 -14.39
C ALA A 98 12.56 -14.77 -14.98
N SER A 99 12.71 -14.92 -16.32
CA SER A 99 12.68 -16.20 -16.99
C SER A 99 13.90 -17.09 -16.66
N SER A 100 15.04 -16.50 -16.32
CA SER A 100 16.25 -17.21 -15.95
C SER A 100 16.16 -17.90 -14.58
N ALA A 101 15.32 -17.41 -13.67
CA ALA A 101 15.16 -17.95 -12.33
C ALA A 101 14.35 -19.28 -12.33
N ARG A 102 14.86 -20.30 -11.65
CA ARG A 102 14.25 -21.64 -11.52
C ARG A 102 13.65 -21.92 -10.15
N SER A 103 13.89 -21.04 -9.18
CA SER A 103 13.35 -21.10 -7.83
C SER A 103 12.96 -19.70 -7.36
N LEU A 104 12.16 -19.62 -6.28
CA LEU A 104 11.82 -18.35 -5.64
C LEU A 104 13.06 -17.61 -5.11
N GLU A 105 14.07 -18.35 -4.64
CA GLU A 105 15.33 -17.77 -4.16
C GLU A 105 16.17 -17.17 -5.30
N GLU A 106 16.25 -17.86 -6.43
CA GLU A 106 16.90 -17.33 -7.63
C GLU A 106 16.17 -16.11 -8.17
N LEU A 107 14.83 -16.13 -8.15
CA LEU A 107 14.01 -14.99 -8.55
C LEU A 107 14.26 -13.79 -7.63
N ARG A 108 14.32 -13.99 -6.33
CA ARG A 108 14.65 -12.94 -5.36
C ARG A 108 16.02 -12.33 -5.67
N THR A 109 17.04 -13.17 -5.88
CA THR A 109 18.40 -12.72 -6.23
C THR A 109 18.44 -11.94 -7.54
N ALA A 110 17.69 -12.41 -8.56
CA ALA A 110 17.57 -11.70 -9.83
C ALA A 110 16.93 -10.32 -9.68
N MET A 111 15.86 -10.21 -8.85
CA MET A 111 15.21 -8.94 -8.55
C MET A 111 16.10 -8.00 -7.73
N GLU A 112 16.89 -8.53 -6.80
CA GLU A 112 17.89 -7.75 -6.04
C GLU A 112 19.01 -7.19 -6.96
N ALA A 113 19.38 -7.92 -8.00
CA ALA A 113 20.36 -7.47 -9.00
C ALA A 113 19.76 -6.52 -10.05
N PHE A 114 18.46 -6.58 -10.32
CA PHE A 114 17.78 -5.80 -11.35
C PHE A 114 17.74 -4.31 -11.02
N ASN A 115 18.11 -3.45 -11.97
CA ASN A 115 18.20 -2.00 -11.80
C ASN A 115 17.32 -1.20 -12.80
N GLY A 116 16.52 -1.87 -13.60
CA GLY A 116 15.66 -1.25 -14.61
C GLY A 116 14.41 -0.55 -14.06
N CYS A 117 14.11 -0.63 -12.74
CA CYS A 117 12.94 0.01 -12.14
C CYS A 117 13.35 1.14 -11.19
N ASN A 118 12.85 2.36 -11.47
CA ASN A 118 13.14 3.55 -10.66
C ASN A 118 12.63 3.41 -9.20
N LEU A 119 11.62 2.58 -8.95
CA LEU A 119 11.12 2.36 -7.60
C LEU A 119 12.16 1.76 -6.67
N LYS A 120 13.08 0.95 -7.21
CA LYS A 120 14.15 0.36 -6.43
C LYS A 120 15.07 1.40 -5.78
N THR A 121 15.33 2.52 -6.46
CA THR A 121 16.20 3.58 -5.93
C THR A 121 15.56 4.38 -4.81
N SER A 122 14.23 4.37 -4.73
CA SER A 122 13.45 5.08 -3.70
C SER A 122 13.03 4.20 -2.52
N ALA A 123 13.03 2.89 -2.68
CA ALA A 123 12.74 1.91 -1.64
C ALA A 123 13.97 1.61 -0.78
N ARG A 124 13.75 1.24 0.47
CA ARG A 124 14.83 0.82 1.39
C ARG A 124 15.30 -0.59 1.08
N CYS A 125 14.38 -1.47 0.70
CA CYS A 125 14.68 -2.86 0.40
C CYS A 125 13.70 -3.43 -0.64
N LEU A 126 14.02 -4.63 -1.12
CA LEU A 126 13.13 -5.49 -1.87
C LEU A 126 12.15 -6.17 -0.88
N VAL A 127 10.85 -5.95 -1.06
CA VAL A 127 9.80 -6.69 -0.34
C VAL A 127 9.32 -7.82 -1.24
N PHE A 128 9.89 -9.01 -1.07
CA PHE A 128 9.69 -10.12 -2.01
C PHE A 128 8.43 -10.92 -1.72
N ALA A 129 8.50 -11.79 -0.72
CA ALA A 129 7.40 -12.66 -0.31
C ALA A 129 7.61 -13.17 1.12
N GLU A 130 6.52 -13.63 1.76
CA GLU A 130 6.52 -14.26 3.07
C GLU A 130 5.57 -15.46 3.09
N GLY A 131 5.93 -16.51 3.81
CA GLY A 131 5.10 -17.69 4.04
C GLY A 131 5.54 -18.94 3.30
N ASN A 132 4.60 -19.77 2.88
CA ASN A 132 4.86 -21.08 2.27
C ASN A 132 5.33 -20.94 0.82
N ALA A 133 6.46 -21.50 0.47
CA ALA A 133 7.01 -21.47 -0.89
C ALA A 133 6.19 -22.29 -1.92
N LYS A 134 5.41 -23.28 -1.46
CA LYS A 134 4.47 -24.10 -2.27
C LYS A 134 3.07 -24.03 -1.66
N PRO A 135 2.39 -22.89 -1.78
CA PRO A 135 1.13 -22.65 -1.10
C PRO A 135 -0.05 -23.19 -1.91
N ALA A 136 -1.11 -23.63 -1.22
CA ALA A 136 -2.40 -23.84 -1.88
C ALA A 136 -3.03 -22.49 -2.30
N VAL A 137 -2.82 -21.44 -1.53
CA VAL A 137 -3.33 -20.09 -1.76
C VAL A 137 -2.18 -19.07 -1.77
N MET A 138 -2.10 -18.25 -2.81
CA MET A 138 -1.21 -17.10 -2.86
C MET A 138 -2.02 -15.81 -2.73
N VAL A 139 -1.59 -14.94 -1.83
CA VAL A 139 -2.25 -13.65 -1.55
C VAL A 139 -1.41 -12.53 -2.13
N ILE A 140 -2.01 -11.72 -3.01
CA ILE A 140 -1.29 -10.72 -3.79
C ILE A 140 -1.87 -9.34 -3.52
N GLY A 141 -1.04 -8.44 -2.96
CA GLY A 141 -1.32 -7.03 -2.80
C GLY A 141 -0.80 -6.15 -3.93
N ALA A 142 -0.94 -4.86 -3.79
CA ALA A 142 -0.52 -3.89 -4.80
C ALA A 142 0.98 -3.58 -4.72
N MET A 143 1.42 -3.06 -3.59
CA MET A 143 2.76 -2.51 -3.36
C MET A 143 3.07 -2.47 -1.86
N PRO A 144 4.35 -2.43 -1.46
CA PRO A 144 4.74 -2.27 -0.07
C PRO A 144 4.36 -0.90 0.50
N ASN A 145 4.00 -0.88 1.76
CA ASN A 145 3.84 0.33 2.56
C ASN A 145 5.13 0.70 3.30
N ALA A 146 5.07 1.70 4.20
CA ALA A 146 6.24 2.14 4.96
C ALA A 146 6.76 1.10 5.98
N ASP A 147 5.86 0.32 6.57
CA ASP A 147 6.22 -0.74 7.50
C ASP A 147 6.84 -1.92 6.73
N ASP A 148 6.25 -2.30 5.60
CA ASP A 148 6.78 -3.36 4.72
C ASP A 148 8.20 -3.04 4.23
N ASP A 149 8.43 -1.79 3.78
CA ASP A 149 9.72 -1.30 3.28
C ASP A 149 10.79 -1.21 4.39
N ARG A 150 10.36 -0.99 5.65
CA ARG A 150 11.26 -1.00 6.81
C ARG A 150 11.63 -2.43 7.22
N ASP A 151 10.63 -3.32 7.24
CA ASP A 151 10.76 -4.67 7.80
C ASP A 151 11.20 -5.69 6.74
N GLY A 152 11.12 -5.34 5.45
CA GLY A 152 11.46 -6.21 4.32
C GLY A 152 10.43 -7.33 4.07
N GLN A 153 9.25 -7.23 4.67
CA GLN A 153 8.20 -8.24 4.62
C GLN A 153 6.88 -7.64 4.13
N PRO A 154 6.12 -8.33 3.26
CA PRO A 154 4.82 -7.86 2.81
C PRO A 154 3.79 -7.91 3.94
N PHE A 155 2.88 -6.95 3.94
CA PHE A 155 1.79 -6.85 4.92
C PHE A 155 2.28 -6.79 6.37
N SER A 156 3.21 -5.90 6.66
CA SER A 156 3.66 -5.56 8.02
C SER A 156 2.75 -4.51 8.68
N GLY A 157 2.94 -4.28 9.97
CA GLY A 157 2.24 -3.24 10.74
C GLY A 157 0.72 -3.43 10.84
N ARG A 158 -0.01 -2.31 10.87
CA ARG A 158 -1.48 -2.32 11.06
C ARG A 158 -2.24 -3.03 9.93
N GLN A 159 -1.76 -2.91 8.70
CA GLN A 159 -2.38 -3.57 7.54
C GLN A 159 -2.20 -5.07 7.63
N GLY A 160 -1.02 -5.53 8.03
CA GLY A 160 -0.72 -6.95 8.26
C GLY A 160 -1.58 -7.54 9.37
N ALA A 161 -1.69 -6.86 10.51
CA ALA A 161 -2.56 -7.30 11.60
C ALA A 161 -4.05 -7.37 11.20
N MET A 162 -4.50 -6.51 10.27
CA MET A 162 -5.85 -6.62 9.71
C MET A 162 -5.96 -7.82 8.78
N LEU A 163 -4.99 -8.05 7.90
CA LEU A 163 -4.97 -9.21 7.02
C LEU A 163 -4.96 -10.52 7.82
N ASP A 164 -4.16 -10.59 8.87
CA ASP A 164 -4.08 -11.78 9.74
C ASP A 164 -5.46 -12.13 10.35
N ARG A 165 -6.20 -11.11 10.78
CA ARG A 165 -7.59 -11.30 11.28
C ARG A 165 -8.54 -11.76 10.18
N MET A 166 -8.40 -11.21 8.95
CA MET A 166 -9.20 -11.63 7.81
C MET A 166 -8.95 -13.10 7.46
N LEU A 167 -7.68 -13.51 7.40
CA LEU A 167 -7.27 -14.90 7.12
C LEU A 167 -7.70 -15.86 8.23
N ALA A 168 -7.49 -15.51 9.49
CA ALA A 168 -7.90 -16.32 10.64
C ALA A 168 -9.42 -16.56 10.64
N GLY A 169 -10.23 -15.57 10.24
CA GLY A 169 -11.68 -15.70 10.12
C GLY A 169 -12.14 -16.77 9.12
N ILE A 170 -11.29 -17.11 8.15
CA ILE A 170 -11.54 -18.19 7.17
C ILE A 170 -10.66 -19.43 7.43
N GLY A 171 -9.95 -19.49 8.55
CA GLY A 171 -9.14 -20.61 8.97
C GLY A 171 -7.83 -20.77 8.20
N LEU A 172 -7.27 -19.67 7.69
CA LEU A 172 -5.94 -19.61 7.09
C LEU A 172 -4.98 -18.83 7.99
N THR A 173 -3.70 -19.19 7.93
CA THR A 173 -2.60 -18.52 8.60
C THR A 173 -1.51 -18.13 7.60
N ARG A 174 -0.56 -17.28 8.00
CA ARG A 174 0.60 -16.94 7.14
C ARG A 174 1.42 -18.15 6.75
N ALA A 175 1.46 -19.19 7.60
CA ALA A 175 2.18 -20.44 7.30
C ALA A 175 1.52 -21.28 6.18
N ASP A 176 0.24 -21.09 5.93
CA ASP A 176 -0.51 -21.85 4.92
C ASP A 176 -0.45 -21.23 3.52
N ILE A 177 -0.07 -19.95 3.42
CA ILE A 177 -0.16 -19.12 2.21
C ILE A 177 1.19 -18.54 1.83
N LEU A 178 1.29 -18.00 0.61
CA LEU A 178 2.38 -17.13 0.22
C LEU A 178 1.83 -15.71 0.04
N LEU A 179 2.39 -14.75 0.78
CA LEU A 179 2.07 -13.33 0.69
C LEU A 179 3.06 -12.62 -0.21
N THR A 180 2.59 -11.77 -1.12
CA THR A 180 3.42 -10.91 -1.97
C THR A 180 2.68 -9.68 -2.47
N ASN A 181 3.37 -8.84 -3.23
CA ASN A 181 2.82 -7.68 -3.91
C ASN A 181 3.13 -7.72 -5.42
N VAL A 182 2.27 -7.09 -6.23
CA VAL A 182 2.52 -6.92 -7.68
C VAL A 182 3.82 -6.14 -7.91
N VAL A 183 4.02 -5.05 -7.15
CA VAL A 183 5.22 -4.24 -7.20
C VAL A 183 6.01 -4.48 -5.92
N PRO A 184 7.28 -4.91 -6.02
CA PRO A 184 8.07 -5.33 -4.85
C PRO A 184 8.83 -4.19 -4.17
N TRP A 185 8.81 -2.99 -4.74
CA TRP A 185 9.48 -1.80 -4.20
C TRP A 185 8.46 -0.72 -3.87
N ARG A 186 8.64 -0.09 -2.72
CA ARG A 186 7.73 0.96 -2.26
C ARG A 186 7.83 2.22 -3.11
N PRO A 187 6.73 2.70 -3.71
CA PRO A 187 6.71 3.98 -4.38
C PRO A 187 6.89 5.16 -3.41
N PRO A 188 7.60 6.24 -3.80
CA PRO A 188 7.79 7.40 -2.95
C PRO A 188 6.45 8.02 -2.58
N GLY A 189 6.29 8.38 -1.29
CA GLY A 189 5.04 8.96 -0.79
C GLY A 189 3.84 8.03 -0.76
N ASN A 190 4.03 6.72 -0.90
CA ASN A 190 2.95 5.71 -1.02
C ASN A 190 1.97 6.00 -2.17
N ARG A 191 2.41 6.70 -3.24
CA ARG A 191 1.57 6.88 -4.42
C ARG A 191 1.30 5.53 -5.11
N PRO A 192 0.20 5.39 -5.84
CA PRO A 192 0.00 4.23 -6.69
C PRO A 192 1.15 4.10 -7.71
N PRO A 193 1.59 2.87 -8.03
CA PRO A 193 2.53 2.65 -9.11
C PRO A 193 1.96 3.16 -10.45
N SER A 194 2.80 3.73 -11.29
CA SER A 194 2.43 4.05 -12.66
C SER A 194 2.27 2.78 -13.49
N GLN A 195 1.57 2.88 -14.63
CA GLN A 195 1.43 1.77 -15.56
C GLN A 195 2.80 1.23 -16.01
N ARG A 196 3.73 2.12 -16.29
CA ARG A 196 5.11 1.79 -16.66
C ARG A 196 5.84 0.99 -15.58
N GLU A 197 5.76 1.41 -14.33
CA GLU A 197 6.36 0.69 -13.19
C GLU A 197 5.72 -0.69 -13.01
N ALA A 198 4.42 -0.77 -13.20
CA ALA A 198 3.67 -2.02 -13.16
C ALA A 198 4.11 -2.97 -14.30
N ASP A 199 4.28 -2.46 -15.52
CA ASP A 199 4.67 -3.27 -16.68
C ASP A 199 6.11 -3.81 -16.52
N ILE A 200 7.04 -3.04 -15.96
CA ILE A 200 8.38 -3.51 -15.62
C ILE A 200 8.35 -4.60 -14.53
N CYS A 201 7.43 -4.51 -13.56
CA CYS A 201 7.32 -5.51 -12.49
C CYS A 201 6.53 -6.76 -12.90
N ARG A 202 5.74 -6.72 -13.99
CA ARG A 202 4.89 -7.82 -14.46
C ARG A 202 5.63 -9.16 -14.63
N PRO A 203 6.77 -9.23 -15.32
CA PRO A 203 7.48 -10.49 -15.49
C PRO A 203 7.86 -11.17 -14.19
N PHE A 204 8.21 -10.38 -13.16
CA PHE A 204 8.60 -10.91 -11.87
C PHE A 204 7.43 -11.54 -11.10
N ILE A 205 6.28 -10.87 -11.01
CA ILE A 205 5.11 -11.44 -10.33
C ILE A 205 4.54 -12.65 -11.09
N GLU A 206 4.51 -12.61 -12.41
CA GLU A 206 4.09 -13.75 -13.21
C GLU A 206 5.03 -14.96 -13.01
N ARG A 207 6.35 -14.73 -12.97
CA ARG A 207 7.32 -15.79 -12.68
C ARG A 207 7.19 -16.31 -11.25
N GLN A 208 6.95 -15.43 -10.29
CA GLN A 208 6.75 -15.82 -8.89
C GLN A 208 5.53 -16.74 -8.74
N ILE A 209 4.42 -16.41 -9.40
CA ILE A 209 3.23 -17.28 -9.43
C ILE A 209 3.54 -18.63 -10.09
N ALA A 210 4.26 -18.62 -11.22
CA ALA A 210 4.65 -19.83 -11.93
C ALA A 210 5.57 -20.75 -11.08
N LEU A 211 6.48 -20.18 -10.30
CA LEU A 211 7.39 -20.94 -9.44
C LEU A 211 6.72 -21.44 -8.15
N ALA A 212 5.81 -20.65 -7.58
CA ALA A 212 5.07 -21.02 -6.38
C ALA A 212 3.99 -22.08 -6.65
N GLU A 213 3.44 -22.10 -7.89
CA GLU A 213 2.40 -23.06 -8.35
C GLU A 213 1.14 -23.11 -7.45
N PRO A 214 0.58 -21.95 -7.05
CA PRO A 214 -0.60 -21.96 -6.21
C PRO A 214 -1.81 -22.56 -6.92
N ASN A 215 -2.75 -23.11 -6.16
CA ASN A 215 -4.02 -23.57 -6.68
C ASN A 215 -5.02 -22.42 -6.85
N HIS A 216 -4.92 -21.39 -6.00
CA HIS A 216 -5.82 -20.24 -5.97
C HIS A 216 -5.08 -18.95 -5.69
N LEU A 217 -5.57 -17.85 -6.26
CA LEU A 217 -5.09 -16.50 -5.96
C LEU A 217 -6.15 -15.71 -5.20
N LEU A 218 -5.77 -15.10 -4.08
CA LEU A 218 -6.55 -14.07 -3.39
C LEU A 218 -5.92 -12.70 -3.67
N VAL A 219 -6.62 -11.87 -4.41
CA VAL A 219 -6.12 -10.57 -4.90
C VAL A 219 -6.70 -9.44 -4.05
N LEU A 220 -5.84 -8.62 -3.47
CA LEU A 220 -6.22 -7.60 -2.51
C LEU A 220 -6.16 -6.18 -3.11
N GLY A 221 -7.32 -5.55 -3.21
CA GLY A 221 -7.46 -4.14 -3.58
C GLY A 221 -7.51 -3.85 -5.08
N ASN A 222 -7.84 -2.60 -5.39
CA ASN A 222 -8.17 -2.15 -6.73
C ASN A 222 -7.01 -2.29 -7.73
N PHE A 223 -5.80 -1.90 -7.32
CA PHE A 223 -4.64 -1.93 -8.22
C PHE A 223 -4.27 -3.36 -8.61
N ALA A 224 -4.11 -4.25 -7.62
CA ALA A 224 -3.75 -5.65 -7.88
C ALA A 224 -4.81 -6.38 -8.70
N ALA A 225 -6.10 -6.14 -8.42
CA ALA A 225 -7.21 -6.74 -9.18
C ALA A 225 -7.19 -6.28 -10.64
N ARG A 226 -7.11 -4.98 -10.90
CA ARG A 226 -7.06 -4.45 -12.28
C ARG A 226 -5.83 -4.95 -13.04
N PHE A 227 -4.70 -5.03 -12.37
CA PHE A 227 -3.45 -5.48 -12.96
C PHE A 227 -3.50 -6.96 -13.37
N LEU A 228 -3.94 -7.84 -12.47
CA LEU A 228 -3.97 -9.28 -12.72
C LEU A 228 -5.13 -9.70 -13.64
N PHE A 229 -6.30 -9.12 -13.47
CA PHE A 229 -7.46 -9.39 -14.34
C PHE A 229 -7.42 -8.64 -15.68
N ARG A 230 -6.42 -7.77 -15.89
CA ARG A 230 -6.29 -6.92 -17.09
C ARG A 230 -7.58 -6.16 -17.39
N SER A 231 -8.24 -5.65 -16.35
CA SER A 231 -9.51 -4.92 -16.42
C SER A 231 -9.35 -3.47 -16.02
N ASN A 232 -10.21 -2.60 -16.54
CA ASN A 232 -10.36 -1.22 -16.13
C ASN A 232 -11.45 -1.00 -15.07
N ASP A 233 -12.17 -2.07 -14.72
CA ASP A 233 -13.24 -2.02 -13.72
C ASP A 233 -12.72 -1.68 -12.32
N THR A 234 -13.58 -1.16 -11.47
CA THR A 234 -13.24 -0.88 -10.07
C THR A 234 -13.27 -2.15 -9.23
N ILE A 235 -12.61 -2.12 -8.07
CA ILE A 235 -12.65 -3.25 -7.14
C ILE A 235 -14.09 -3.63 -6.75
N HIS A 236 -15.00 -2.68 -6.70
CA HIS A 236 -16.41 -2.94 -6.38
C HIS A 236 -17.14 -3.78 -7.44
N GLN A 237 -16.64 -3.76 -8.68
CA GLN A 237 -17.15 -4.57 -9.81
C GLN A 237 -16.39 -5.90 -9.97
N LEU A 238 -15.12 -5.94 -9.50
CA LEU A 238 -14.25 -7.11 -9.62
C LEU A 238 -14.32 -8.05 -8.43
N ARG A 239 -14.75 -7.56 -7.25
CA ARG A 239 -14.75 -8.32 -6.00
C ARG A 239 -15.90 -9.34 -5.91
N GLY A 240 -15.68 -10.36 -5.10
CA GLY A 240 -16.76 -11.26 -4.68
C GLY A 240 -17.07 -12.39 -5.63
N GLU A 241 -16.36 -12.50 -6.74
CA GLU A 241 -16.55 -13.53 -7.75
C GLU A 241 -15.24 -14.22 -8.12
N TRP A 242 -15.31 -15.50 -8.41
CA TRP A 242 -14.19 -16.25 -8.97
C TRP A 242 -14.01 -15.91 -10.45
N ARG A 243 -12.77 -15.70 -10.84
CA ARG A 243 -12.33 -15.43 -12.20
C ARG A 243 -11.12 -16.29 -12.51
N GLU A 244 -11.01 -16.72 -13.74
CA GLU A 244 -9.83 -17.43 -14.22
C GLU A 244 -8.80 -16.45 -14.78
N ILE A 245 -7.53 -16.66 -14.44
CA ILE A 245 -6.41 -15.89 -14.97
C ILE A 245 -5.46 -16.84 -15.68
N ASP A 246 -5.16 -16.53 -16.94
CA ASP A 246 -4.15 -17.25 -17.71
C ASP A 246 -2.77 -16.61 -17.48
N LEU A 247 -1.91 -17.33 -16.78
CA LEU A 247 -0.54 -16.90 -16.48
C LEU A 247 0.44 -18.01 -16.84
N SER A 248 1.42 -17.68 -17.69
CA SER A 248 2.50 -18.61 -18.07
C SER A 248 2.00 -19.98 -18.57
N GLY A 249 0.88 -19.99 -19.30
CA GLY A 249 0.28 -21.22 -19.85
C GLY A 249 -0.52 -22.06 -18.86
N ARG A 250 -0.82 -21.53 -17.69
CA ARG A 250 -1.67 -22.12 -16.66
C ARG A 250 -2.87 -21.23 -16.38
N THR A 251 -4.06 -21.80 -16.36
CA THR A 251 -5.27 -21.14 -15.87
C THR A 251 -5.38 -21.33 -14.37
N ILE A 252 -5.46 -20.24 -13.62
CA ILE A 252 -5.50 -20.25 -12.14
C ILE A 252 -6.75 -19.53 -11.67
N PRO A 253 -7.59 -20.15 -10.82
CA PRO A 253 -8.72 -19.48 -10.21
C PRO A 253 -8.25 -18.36 -9.29
N ALA A 254 -8.79 -17.17 -9.47
CA ALA A 254 -8.46 -15.97 -8.72
C ALA A 254 -9.72 -15.30 -8.17
N PHE A 255 -9.62 -14.73 -7.00
CA PHE A 255 -10.71 -14.07 -6.32
C PHE A 255 -10.26 -12.70 -5.80
N ALA A 256 -10.97 -11.64 -6.13
CA ALA A 256 -10.64 -10.29 -5.68
C ALA A 256 -11.47 -9.86 -4.48
N THR A 257 -10.84 -9.16 -3.55
CA THR A 257 -11.50 -8.51 -2.41
C THR A 257 -10.83 -7.17 -2.07
N LEU A 258 -11.39 -6.45 -1.11
CA LEU A 258 -10.88 -5.17 -0.64
C LEU A 258 -9.53 -5.32 0.06
N HIS A 259 -8.67 -4.31 -0.08
CA HIS A 259 -7.38 -4.28 0.60
C HIS A 259 -7.54 -4.01 2.11
N PRO A 260 -6.72 -4.61 3.00
CA PRO A 260 -6.76 -4.34 4.43
C PRO A 260 -6.69 -2.85 4.79
N GLN A 261 -5.95 -2.04 4.01
CA GLN A 261 -5.89 -0.59 4.18
C GLN A 261 -7.25 0.08 3.99
N ASP A 262 -8.04 -0.37 3.01
CA ASP A 262 -9.37 0.18 2.75
C ASP A 262 -10.31 -0.07 3.94
N LEU A 263 -10.14 -1.20 4.63
CA LEU A 263 -10.93 -1.58 5.80
C LEU A 263 -10.54 -0.81 7.07
N VAL A 264 -9.30 -0.35 7.14
CA VAL A 264 -8.82 0.53 8.21
C VAL A 264 -9.34 1.94 8.00
N THR A 265 -9.32 2.42 6.74
CA THR A 265 -9.73 3.79 6.38
C THR A 265 -11.26 3.93 6.34
N ALA A 266 -11.98 2.91 5.86
CA ALA A 266 -13.44 2.90 5.74
C ALA A 266 -14.02 1.64 6.39
N PRO A 267 -14.25 1.62 7.72
CA PRO A 267 -14.68 0.44 8.47
C PRO A 267 -16.02 -0.16 8.00
N ILE A 268 -16.88 0.64 7.39
CA ILE A 268 -18.17 0.18 6.79
C ILE A 268 -17.93 -0.92 5.73
N SER A 269 -16.78 -0.89 5.05
CA SER A 269 -16.41 -1.85 4.01
C SER A 269 -16.05 -3.24 4.55
N LYS A 270 -15.86 -3.40 5.88
CA LYS A 270 -15.55 -4.70 6.50
C LYS A 270 -16.62 -5.74 6.22
N ARG A 271 -17.90 -5.34 6.19
CA ARG A 271 -19.00 -6.24 5.84
C ARG A 271 -18.83 -6.84 4.44
N LEU A 272 -18.44 -6.02 3.47
CA LEU A 272 -18.23 -6.46 2.10
C LEU A 272 -17.05 -7.43 2.00
N ALA A 273 -15.92 -7.07 2.62
CA ALA A 273 -14.75 -7.95 2.66
C ALA A 273 -15.04 -9.29 3.37
N TRP A 274 -15.87 -9.28 4.42
CA TRP A 274 -16.27 -10.50 5.09
C TRP A 274 -17.12 -11.41 4.19
N GLN A 275 -18.06 -10.85 3.44
CA GLN A 275 -18.84 -11.61 2.47
C GLN A 275 -17.94 -12.24 1.39
N ASP A 276 -16.94 -11.50 0.91
CA ASP A 276 -15.95 -12.01 -0.04
C ASP A 276 -15.15 -13.17 0.53
N LEU A 277 -14.65 -13.03 1.75
CA LEU A 277 -13.85 -14.07 2.41
C LEU A 277 -14.65 -15.36 2.62
N LEU A 278 -15.93 -15.25 2.96
CA LEU A 278 -16.81 -16.43 3.06
C LEU A 278 -17.03 -17.10 1.70
N ALA A 279 -17.25 -16.31 0.64
CA ALA A 279 -17.37 -16.82 -0.72
C ALA A 279 -16.07 -17.47 -1.21
N PHE A 280 -14.92 -16.82 -0.95
CA PHE A 280 -13.60 -17.37 -1.23
C PHE A 280 -13.39 -18.71 -0.51
N ARG A 281 -13.68 -18.78 0.79
CA ARG A 281 -13.55 -20.01 1.59
C ARG A 281 -14.44 -21.14 1.07
N ALA A 282 -15.64 -20.83 0.63
CA ALA A 282 -16.55 -21.82 0.06
C ALA A 282 -15.98 -22.44 -1.23
N GLY A 283 -15.37 -21.62 -2.10
CA GLY A 283 -14.74 -22.06 -3.33
C GLY A 283 -13.44 -22.86 -3.15
N LEU A 284 -12.71 -22.68 -2.02
CA LEU A 284 -11.53 -23.49 -1.72
C LEU A 284 -11.84 -24.96 -1.42
N LYS A 285 -13.10 -25.28 -1.07
CA LYS A 285 -13.54 -26.63 -0.71
C LYS A 285 -14.19 -27.38 -1.88
N ALA A 286 -14.45 -26.68 -2.97
CA ALA A 286 -15.02 -27.24 -4.18
C ALA A 286 -13.94 -27.75 -5.11
#